data_d2de52b504ef8195e6cc15d7888060fd
#
_entry.id   d2de52b504ef8195e6cc15d7888060fd
#
_cell.length_a   1.000
_cell.length_b   1.000
_cell.length_c   1.000
_cell.angle_alpha   90.00
_cell.angle_beta   90.00
_cell.angle_gamma   90.00
#
_symmetry.space_group_name_H-M   'P 1'
#
loop_
_entity.id
_entity.type
_entity.pdbx_description
1 polymer ?
#
loop_
_entity_poly.entity_id
_entity_poly.type
_entity_poly.pdbx_seq_one_letter_code
_entity_poly.pdbx_strand_id
1 'polypeptide(L)'
;MNTAQETKWIHRIKFFGSSKDADSLVRAYYDEIYIFVARQISDKELARDLTQEIFISMLRSIASYQKKRSSFCTWLYRIATNKIIDFRRKALPDTIPLEELDEVETVDYVGRIDYENNIVQAEFLEKIEHYVSSFQSDVQQIFRLHIYGEQTFQEIAGLTGMPEASVKSKYYRLIRQVRREFYDEYTEIVRS
;
A
#
# COMPACT_ATOMS: atom_id res chain seq x y z
N MET A 1 10.79 1.25 16.51
CA MET A 1 12.13 1.82 16.23
C MET A 1 12.29 3.18 16.91
N ASN A 2 13.52 3.58 17.33
CA ASN A 2 13.76 4.88 17.95
C ASN A 2 13.83 5.98 16.86
N THR A 3 12.86 6.88 16.84
CA THR A 3 12.72 7.99 15.87
C THR A 3 13.95 8.93 15.84
N ALA A 4 14.70 9.05 16.95
CA ALA A 4 15.90 9.87 17.00
C ALA A 4 17.06 9.22 16.22
N GLN A 5 17.20 7.91 16.30
CA GLN A 5 18.21 7.15 15.58
C GLN A 5 17.94 7.15 14.07
N GLU A 6 16.69 6.93 13.66
CA GLU A 6 16.23 7.04 12.27
C GLU A 6 16.58 8.40 11.67
N THR A 7 16.26 9.49 12.39
CA THR A 7 16.55 10.84 11.94
C THR A 7 18.06 11.07 11.72
N LYS A 8 18.92 10.49 12.58
CA LYS A 8 20.38 10.55 12.42
C LYS A 8 20.85 9.81 11.16
N TRP A 9 20.35 8.60 10.92
CA TRP A 9 20.69 7.84 9.73
C TRP A 9 20.30 8.59 8.45
N ILE A 10 19.06 9.05 8.38
CA ILE A 10 18.55 9.80 7.22
C ILE A 10 19.40 11.05 6.97
N HIS A 11 19.75 11.80 8.01
CA HIS A 11 20.61 12.98 7.88
C HIS A 11 21.97 12.62 7.30
N ARG A 12 22.65 11.58 7.83
CA ARG A 12 23.97 11.16 7.36
C ARG A 12 23.95 10.63 5.95
N ILE A 13 22.90 9.92 5.56
CA ILE A 13 22.73 9.45 4.18
C ILE A 13 22.59 10.66 3.25
N LYS A 14 21.72 11.63 3.60
CA LYS A 14 21.44 12.81 2.78
C LYS A 14 22.66 13.71 2.55
N PHE A 15 23.43 13.96 3.59
CA PHE A 15 24.49 14.98 3.54
C PHE A 15 25.88 14.41 3.36
N PHE A 16 26.11 13.15 3.75
CA PHE A 16 27.43 12.53 3.72
C PHE A 16 27.49 11.23 2.87
N GLY A 17 26.36 10.78 2.31
CA GLY A 17 26.33 9.55 1.52
C GLY A 17 26.72 8.29 2.32
N SER A 18 26.44 8.28 3.64
CA SER A 18 26.89 7.20 4.54
C SER A 18 26.26 5.85 4.16
N SER A 19 27.02 4.94 3.57
CA SER A 19 26.59 3.59 3.24
C SER A 19 26.23 2.77 4.48
N LYS A 20 26.99 2.93 5.58
CA LYS A 20 26.70 2.24 6.85
C LYS A 20 25.34 2.60 7.43
N ASP A 21 24.99 3.90 7.38
CA ASP A 21 23.69 4.35 7.87
C ASP A 21 22.55 3.93 6.89
N ALA A 22 22.85 3.84 5.58
CA ALA A 22 21.93 3.30 4.58
C ALA A 22 21.61 1.82 4.84
N ASP A 23 22.63 0.99 5.09
CA ASP A 23 22.45 -0.42 5.45
C ASP A 23 21.63 -0.57 6.73
N SER A 24 21.89 0.27 7.74
CA SER A 24 21.15 0.25 9.00
C SER A 24 19.67 0.61 8.78
N LEU A 25 19.39 1.61 7.95
CA LEU A 25 18.04 2.05 7.63
C LEU A 25 17.28 0.97 6.83
N VAL A 26 17.92 0.36 5.82
CA VAL A 26 17.35 -0.74 5.04
C VAL A 26 17.01 -1.91 5.94
N ARG A 27 17.95 -2.38 6.77
CA ARG A 27 17.71 -3.51 7.69
C ARG A 27 16.55 -3.26 8.66
N ALA A 28 16.38 -2.02 9.11
CA ALA A 28 15.34 -1.65 10.06
C ALA A 28 13.91 -1.76 9.48
N TYR A 29 13.77 -1.65 8.14
CA TYR A 29 12.46 -1.65 7.46
C TYR A 29 12.28 -2.81 6.48
N TYR A 30 13.30 -3.64 6.26
CA TYR A 30 13.26 -4.64 5.20
C TYR A 30 12.12 -5.64 5.39
N ASP A 31 12.01 -6.23 6.57
CA ASP A 31 11.00 -7.27 6.84
C ASP A 31 9.57 -6.71 6.73
N GLU A 32 9.35 -5.49 7.24
CA GLU A 32 8.07 -4.80 7.17
C GLU A 32 7.63 -4.55 5.72
N ILE A 33 8.54 -4.01 4.89
CA ILE A 33 8.25 -3.74 3.48
C ILE A 33 8.16 -5.04 2.67
N TYR A 34 8.98 -6.04 2.97
CA TYR A 34 8.86 -7.35 2.31
C TYR A 34 7.49 -7.99 2.58
N ILE A 35 7.04 -8.00 3.83
CA ILE A 35 5.69 -8.52 4.18
C ILE A 35 4.61 -7.73 3.44
N PHE A 36 4.71 -6.39 3.40
CA PHE A 36 3.78 -5.55 2.66
C PHE A 36 3.72 -5.90 1.17
N VAL A 37 4.87 -6.15 0.54
CA VAL A 37 4.94 -6.56 -0.88
C VAL A 37 4.44 -7.98 -1.06
N ALA A 38 4.87 -8.94 -0.22
CA ALA A 38 4.54 -10.36 -0.32
C ALA A 38 3.04 -10.64 -0.12
N ARG A 39 2.33 -9.80 0.64
CA ARG A 39 0.86 -9.85 0.74
C ARG A 39 0.14 -9.49 -0.56
N GLN A 40 0.84 -8.88 -1.52
CA GLN A 40 0.27 -8.39 -2.77
C GLN A 40 0.87 -9.06 -4.02
N ILE A 41 1.98 -9.74 -3.88
CA ILE A 41 2.68 -10.45 -4.95
C ILE A 41 2.90 -11.88 -4.48
N SER A 42 2.16 -12.82 -5.07
CA SER A 42 2.15 -14.24 -4.66
C SER A 42 3.50 -14.93 -4.87
N ASP A 43 4.24 -14.54 -5.90
CA ASP A 43 5.58 -15.05 -6.17
C ASP A 43 6.60 -14.43 -5.21
N LYS A 44 7.22 -15.29 -4.37
CA LYS A 44 8.18 -14.86 -3.35
C LYS A 44 9.48 -14.30 -3.92
N GLU A 45 9.91 -14.77 -5.07
CA GLU A 45 11.12 -14.27 -5.74
C GLU A 45 10.86 -12.87 -6.31
N LEU A 46 9.75 -12.70 -7.04
CA LEU A 46 9.32 -11.39 -7.52
C LEU A 46 9.07 -10.40 -6.37
N ALA A 47 8.50 -10.86 -5.25
CA ALA A 47 8.31 -10.02 -4.07
C ALA A 47 9.65 -9.54 -3.48
N ARG A 48 10.68 -10.39 -3.44
CA ARG A 48 12.03 -10.01 -3.01
C ARG A 48 12.67 -8.99 -3.95
N ASP A 49 12.60 -9.24 -5.25
CA ASP A 49 13.17 -8.35 -6.25
C ASP A 49 12.50 -6.97 -6.21
N LEU A 50 11.18 -6.94 -6.13
CA LEU A 50 10.42 -5.69 -6.01
C LEU A 50 10.75 -4.95 -4.71
N THR A 51 10.96 -5.68 -3.61
CA THR A 51 11.40 -5.09 -2.33
C THR A 51 12.77 -4.45 -2.47
N GLN A 52 13.72 -5.09 -3.13
CA GLN A 52 15.04 -4.50 -3.41
C GLN A 52 14.92 -3.24 -4.26
N GLU A 53 14.10 -3.27 -5.33
CA GLU A 53 13.86 -2.08 -6.15
C GLU A 53 13.24 -0.92 -5.37
N ILE A 54 12.35 -1.21 -4.40
CA ILE A 54 11.78 -0.22 -3.50
C ILE A 54 12.88 0.47 -2.69
N PHE A 55 13.79 -0.29 -2.08
CA PHE A 55 14.88 0.27 -1.30
C PHE A 55 15.90 1.04 -2.16
N ILE A 56 16.20 0.57 -3.35
CA ILE A 56 17.03 1.32 -4.32
C ILE A 56 16.35 2.65 -4.64
N SER A 57 15.06 2.65 -4.90
CA SER A 57 14.29 3.89 -5.20
C SER A 57 14.22 4.81 -3.98
N MET A 58 14.07 4.27 -2.79
CA MET A 58 14.12 4.99 -1.53
C MET A 58 15.46 5.71 -1.36
N LEU A 59 16.59 5.01 -1.52
CA LEU A 59 17.93 5.58 -1.39
C LEU A 59 18.20 6.67 -2.44
N ARG A 60 17.77 6.45 -3.69
CA ARG A 60 17.90 7.45 -4.77
C ARG A 60 17.09 8.71 -4.51
N SER A 61 15.94 8.59 -3.87
CA SER A 61 15.02 9.70 -3.62
C SER A 61 15.08 10.25 -2.19
N ILE A 62 15.95 9.72 -1.31
CA ILE A 62 16.00 10.09 0.11
C ILE A 62 16.29 11.58 0.33
N ALA A 63 17.00 12.24 -0.60
CA ALA A 63 17.23 13.67 -0.57
C ALA A 63 15.92 14.49 -0.56
N SER A 64 14.87 13.98 -1.23
CA SER A 64 13.56 14.62 -1.32
C SER A 64 12.67 14.42 -0.08
N TYR A 65 12.99 13.45 0.79
CA TYR A 65 12.20 13.20 1.99
C TYR A 65 12.17 14.41 2.91
N GLN A 66 11.00 14.76 3.40
CA GLN A 66 10.77 15.90 4.32
C GLN A 66 9.95 15.42 5.52
N LYS A 67 10.61 15.33 6.69
CA LYS A 67 9.98 14.94 7.96
C LYS A 67 8.73 15.77 8.34
N LYS A 68 8.67 17.02 7.89
CA LYS A 68 7.51 17.91 8.13
C LYS A 68 6.24 17.48 7.40
N ARG A 69 6.36 16.69 6.31
CA ARG A 69 5.23 16.25 5.48
C ARG A 69 4.66 14.92 5.93
N SER A 70 5.52 13.98 6.33
CA SER A 70 5.10 12.63 6.75
C SER A 70 6.20 11.96 7.56
N SER A 71 5.86 10.88 8.29
CA SER A 71 6.85 9.98 8.86
C SER A 71 7.69 9.33 7.74
N PHE A 72 8.89 8.83 8.08
CA PHE A 72 9.71 8.12 7.11
C PHE A 72 9.04 6.83 6.65
N CYS A 73 8.47 6.10 7.58
CA CYS A 73 7.69 4.88 7.31
C CYS A 73 6.60 5.15 6.27
N THR A 74 5.73 6.14 6.52
CA THR A 74 4.66 6.52 5.61
C THR A 74 5.19 6.92 4.21
N TRP A 75 6.30 7.65 4.14
CA TRP A 75 6.92 8.01 2.87
C TRP A 75 7.49 6.78 2.13
N LEU A 76 8.06 5.81 2.85
CA LEU A 76 8.56 4.56 2.30
C LEU A 76 7.41 3.69 1.75
N TYR A 77 6.29 3.59 2.49
CA TYR A 77 5.09 2.90 2.00
C TYR A 77 4.53 3.51 0.71
N ARG A 78 4.61 4.83 0.55
CA ARG A 78 4.23 5.48 -0.71
C ARG A 78 5.13 5.01 -1.87
N ILE A 79 6.44 4.92 -1.65
CA ILE A 79 7.37 4.41 -2.67
C ILE A 79 7.03 2.95 -3.01
N ALA A 80 6.80 2.12 -1.99
CA ALA A 80 6.43 0.72 -2.17
C ALA A 80 5.14 0.57 -2.96
N THR A 81 4.08 1.31 -2.60
CA THR A 81 2.79 1.28 -3.27
C THR A 81 2.92 1.68 -4.74
N ASN A 82 3.64 2.75 -5.05
CA ASN A 82 3.85 3.18 -6.43
C ASN A 82 4.57 2.11 -7.25
N LYS A 83 5.58 1.44 -6.67
CA LYS A 83 6.29 0.34 -7.34
C LYS A 83 5.39 -0.86 -7.61
N ILE A 84 4.52 -1.21 -6.68
CA ILE A 84 3.54 -2.29 -6.87
C ILE A 84 2.53 -1.93 -7.97
N ILE A 85 2.02 -0.69 -7.98
CA ILE A 85 1.11 -0.21 -9.03
C ILE A 85 1.79 -0.25 -10.40
N ASP A 86 3.02 0.23 -10.50
CA ASP A 86 3.79 0.21 -11.75
C ASP A 86 4.07 -1.22 -12.24
N PHE A 87 4.36 -2.14 -11.32
CA PHE A 87 4.54 -3.56 -11.61
C PHE A 87 3.25 -4.16 -12.19
N ARG A 88 2.11 -3.96 -11.52
CA ARG A 88 0.82 -4.52 -11.95
C ARG A 88 0.28 -3.88 -13.23
N ARG A 89 0.49 -2.58 -13.44
CA ARG A 89 0.06 -1.88 -14.67
C ARG A 89 0.71 -2.45 -15.93
N LYS A 90 1.89 -3.04 -15.84
CA LYS A 90 2.51 -3.74 -16.98
C LYS A 90 1.75 -4.99 -17.37
N ALA A 91 1.01 -5.59 -16.43
CA ALA A 91 0.20 -6.79 -16.65
C ALA A 91 -1.25 -6.48 -17.05
N LEU A 92 -1.78 -5.29 -16.73
CA LEU A 92 -3.18 -4.87 -16.97
C LEU A 92 -3.22 -3.44 -17.54
N PRO A 93 -3.34 -3.28 -18.87
CA PRO A 93 -3.32 -1.94 -19.50
C PRO A 93 -4.61 -1.15 -19.36
N ASP A 94 -5.78 -1.78 -19.17
CA ASP A 94 -7.08 -1.11 -19.17
C ASP A 94 -7.51 -0.69 -17.76
N THR A 95 -7.96 0.56 -17.61
CA THR A 95 -8.44 1.13 -16.35
C THR A 95 -9.96 1.20 -16.29
N ILE A 96 -10.55 0.70 -15.21
CA ILE A 96 -11.98 0.83 -14.91
C ILE A 96 -12.23 2.18 -14.22
N PRO A 97 -13.21 2.98 -14.66
CA PRO A 97 -13.63 4.19 -13.95
C PRO A 97 -14.28 3.84 -12.60
N LEU A 98 -13.99 4.63 -11.58
CA LEU A 98 -14.71 4.55 -10.32
C LEU A 98 -16.09 5.20 -10.49
N GLU A 99 -17.14 4.42 -10.27
CA GLU A 99 -18.52 4.93 -10.38
C GLU A 99 -18.77 6.12 -9.45
N GLU A 100 -19.42 7.18 -9.95
CA GLU A 100 -19.92 8.27 -9.12
C GLU A 100 -21.19 7.78 -8.42
N LEU A 101 -21.17 7.70 -7.10
CA LEU A 101 -22.29 7.28 -6.28
C LEU A 101 -22.62 8.38 -5.27
N ASP A 102 -23.91 8.65 -5.11
CA ASP A 102 -24.44 9.56 -4.09
C ASP A 102 -24.17 9.02 -2.67
N GLU A 103 -24.23 9.92 -1.69
CA GLU A 103 -23.89 9.81 -0.27
C GLU A 103 -23.64 8.42 0.33
N VAL A 104 -22.50 8.30 0.99
CA VAL A 104 -21.97 7.05 1.55
C VAL A 104 -22.46 6.89 2.98
N GLU A 105 -23.35 5.95 3.24
CA GLU A 105 -23.47 5.37 4.59
C GLU A 105 -22.17 4.65 4.95
N THR A 106 -21.54 5.16 5.99
CA THR A 106 -20.30 4.61 6.52
C THR A 106 -20.57 3.31 7.29
N VAL A 107 -20.55 2.19 6.60
CA VAL A 107 -20.49 0.88 7.27
C VAL A 107 -19.09 0.32 7.07
N ASP A 108 -18.31 0.41 8.12
CA ASP A 108 -16.94 -0.09 8.20
C ASP A 108 -16.97 -1.62 8.36
N TYR A 109 -17.02 -2.37 7.24
CA TYR A 109 -17.12 -3.82 7.21
C TYR A 109 -16.10 -4.52 6.29
N VAL A 110 -14.99 -3.89 5.97
CA VAL A 110 -13.79 -4.64 5.64
C VAL A 110 -12.99 -4.75 6.95
N GLY A 111 -13.67 -5.30 7.96
CA GLY A 111 -13.02 -5.69 9.20
C GLY A 111 -11.96 -6.72 8.87
N ARG A 112 -10.75 -6.46 9.32
CA ARG A 112 -9.58 -7.34 9.42
C ARG A 112 -9.80 -8.69 8.74
N ILE A 113 -9.48 -8.76 7.44
CA ILE A 113 -9.27 -10.04 6.79
C ILE A 113 -8.02 -10.60 7.48
N ASP A 114 -8.21 -11.66 8.26
CA ASP A 114 -7.13 -12.30 9.01
C ASP A 114 -6.30 -13.10 8.01
N TYR A 115 -5.20 -12.52 7.55
CA TYR A 115 -4.36 -13.02 6.46
C TYR A 115 -3.62 -14.34 6.78
N GLU A 116 -3.69 -14.80 8.02
CA GLU A 116 -2.84 -15.91 8.47
C GLU A 116 -3.45 -17.31 8.33
N ASN A 117 -4.76 -17.46 8.08
CA ASN A 117 -5.40 -18.76 8.38
C ASN A 117 -6.17 -19.50 7.28
N ASN A 118 -6.21 -19.09 5.97
CA ASN A 118 -6.91 -19.92 4.99
C ASN A 118 -6.45 -19.72 3.54
N ILE A 119 -6.18 -20.85 2.84
CA ILE A 119 -5.89 -20.89 1.39
C ILE A 119 -7.04 -20.26 0.57
N VAL A 120 -8.30 -20.51 0.96
CA VAL A 120 -9.50 -19.94 0.33
C VAL A 120 -9.52 -18.40 0.42
N GLN A 121 -9.08 -17.85 1.55
CA GLN A 121 -8.98 -16.40 1.73
C GLN A 121 -7.85 -15.79 0.88
N ALA A 122 -6.76 -16.51 0.65
CA ALA A 122 -5.66 -16.04 -0.19
C ALA A 122 -6.07 -15.94 -1.67
N GLU A 123 -6.77 -16.94 -2.20
CA GLU A 123 -7.30 -16.92 -3.57
C GLU A 123 -8.34 -15.81 -3.77
N PHE A 124 -9.20 -15.60 -2.79
CA PHE A 124 -10.19 -14.53 -2.81
C PHE A 124 -9.53 -13.14 -2.80
N LEU A 125 -8.50 -12.97 -2.00
CA LEU A 125 -7.72 -11.73 -1.97
C LEU A 125 -7.00 -11.47 -3.29
N GLU A 126 -6.48 -12.49 -3.94
CA GLU A 126 -5.85 -12.33 -5.25
C GLU A 126 -6.84 -11.85 -6.31
N LYS A 127 -8.08 -12.35 -6.28
CA LYS A 127 -9.16 -11.86 -7.15
C LYS A 127 -9.49 -10.38 -6.87
N ILE A 128 -9.61 -9.99 -5.59
CA ILE A 128 -9.82 -8.59 -5.20
C ILE A 128 -8.66 -7.72 -5.69
N GLU A 129 -7.42 -8.18 -5.50
CA GLU A 129 -6.24 -7.44 -5.95
C GLU A 129 -6.20 -7.28 -7.47
N HIS A 130 -6.57 -8.31 -8.21
CA HIS A 130 -6.69 -8.24 -9.66
C HIS A 130 -7.74 -7.20 -10.06
N TYR A 131 -8.92 -7.25 -9.45
CA TYR A 131 -10.01 -6.29 -9.69
C TYR A 131 -9.57 -4.85 -9.33
N VAL A 132 -8.98 -4.65 -8.14
CA VAL A 132 -8.49 -3.34 -7.72
C VAL A 132 -7.41 -2.79 -8.66
N SER A 133 -6.60 -3.67 -9.25
CA SER A 133 -5.54 -3.29 -10.19
C SER A 133 -6.06 -2.72 -11.51
N SER A 134 -7.34 -2.91 -11.84
CA SER A 134 -8.00 -2.34 -13.01
C SER A 134 -8.50 -0.91 -12.81
N PHE A 135 -8.49 -0.37 -11.58
CA PHE A 135 -8.89 1.02 -11.30
C PHE A 135 -7.75 2.02 -11.50
N GLN A 136 -8.08 3.31 -11.44
CA GLN A 136 -7.09 4.40 -11.51
C GLN A 136 -6.05 4.30 -10.39
N SER A 137 -4.84 4.75 -10.65
CA SER A 137 -3.69 4.59 -9.75
C SER A 137 -3.88 5.19 -8.35
N ASP A 138 -4.61 6.29 -8.24
CA ASP A 138 -4.91 6.92 -6.95
C ASP A 138 -5.87 6.09 -6.11
N VAL A 139 -6.86 5.44 -6.73
CA VAL A 139 -7.78 4.49 -6.06
C VAL A 139 -7.00 3.27 -5.56
N GLN A 140 -6.15 2.70 -6.41
CA GLN A 140 -5.26 1.60 -6.05
C GLN A 140 -4.33 1.98 -4.88
N GLN A 141 -3.76 3.20 -4.91
CA GLN A 141 -2.88 3.71 -3.86
C GLN A 141 -3.61 3.81 -2.52
N ILE A 142 -4.83 4.38 -2.52
CA ILE A 142 -5.65 4.49 -1.31
C ILE A 142 -5.94 3.11 -0.71
N PHE A 143 -6.38 2.16 -1.55
CA PHE A 143 -6.69 0.80 -1.11
C PHE A 143 -5.47 0.14 -0.46
N ARG A 144 -4.33 0.12 -1.16
CA ARG A 144 -3.12 -0.56 -0.69
C ARG A 144 -2.54 0.06 0.57
N LEU A 145 -2.52 1.38 0.65
CA LEU A 145 -2.05 2.08 1.85
C LEU A 145 -2.95 1.80 3.05
N HIS A 146 -4.26 1.72 2.85
CA HIS A 146 -5.20 1.48 3.95
C HIS A 146 -5.21 0.01 4.36
N ILE A 147 -5.37 -0.93 3.42
CA ILE A 147 -5.53 -2.36 3.72
C ILE A 147 -4.19 -3.01 4.12
N TYR A 148 -3.12 -2.81 3.35
CA TYR A 148 -1.85 -3.50 3.59
C TYR A 148 -0.86 -2.67 4.38
N GLY A 149 -0.93 -1.34 4.27
CA GLY A 149 -0.07 -0.41 4.98
C GLY A 149 -0.65 0.07 6.31
N GLU A 150 -1.88 -0.33 6.66
CA GLU A 150 -2.60 0.03 7.89
C GLU A 150 -2.62 1.56 8.15
N GLN A 151 -2.50 2.37 7.05
CA GLN A 151 -2.48 3.81 7.15
C GLN A 151 -3.90 4.36 7.36
N THR A 152 -4.03 5.35 8.22
CA THR A 152 -5.28 6.09 8.41
C THR A 152 -5.61 6.97 7.19
N PHE A 153 -6.86 7.32 6.99
CA PHE A 153 -7.24 8.22 5.89
C PHE A 153 -6.57 9.58 5.96
N GLN A 154 -6.29 10.07 7.17
CA GLN A 154 -5.55 11.32 7.39
C GLN A 154 -4.09 11.21 6.90
N GLU A 155 -3.42 10.09 7.18
CA GLU A 155 -2.05 9.83 6.70
C GLU A 155 -2.02 9.70 5.19
N ILE A 156 -3.00 8.96 4.61
CA ILE A 156 -3.15 8.79 3.16
C ILE A 156 -3.39 10.15 2.50
N ALA A 157 -4.23 11.02 3.08
CA ALA A 157 -4.45 12.37 2.60
C ALA A 157 -3.15 13.19 2.55
N GLY A 158 -2.36 13.13 3.63
CA GLY A 158 -1.03 13.76 3.67
C GLY A 158 -0.05 13.23 2.63
N LEU A 159 -0.12 11.93 2.30
CA LEU A 159 0.73 11.28 1.31
C LEU A 159 0.36 11.60 -0.13
N THR A 160 -0.94 11.59 -0.42
CA THR A 160 -1.48 11.75 -1.76
C THR A 160 -1.68 13.22 -2.15
N GLY A 161 -1.73 14.11 -1.15
CA GLY A 161 -2.07 15.51 -1.35
C GLY A 161 -3.57 15.76 -1.59
N MET A 162 -4.40 14.72 -1.44
CA MET A 162 -5.86 14.82 -1.55
C MET A 162 -6.50 15.23 -0.24
N PRO A 163 -7.65 15.93 -0.24
CA PRO A 163 -8.45 16.12 0.95
C PRO A 163 -8.88 14.78 1.57
N GLU A 164 -8.89 14.67 2.90
CA GLU A 164 -9.28 13.44 3.61
C GLU A 164 -10.69 12.95 3.21
N ALA A 165 -11.63 13.88 3.02
CA ALA A 165 -12.99 13.56 2.56
C ALA A 165 -12.97 12.88 1.17
N SER A 166 -12.11 13.33 0.26
CA SER A 166 -11.92 12.71 -1.05
C SER A 166 -11.31 11.31 -0.96
N VAL A 167 -10.33 11.11 -0.06
CA VAL A 167 -9.73 9.80 0.19
C VAL A 167 -10.80 8.83 0.70
N LYS A 168 -11.58 9.22 1.71
CA LYS A 168 -12.69 8.42 2.25
C LYS A 168 -13.73 8.09 1.18
N SER A 169 -14.16 9.09 0.42
CA SER A 169 -15.15 8.90 -0.65
C SER A 169 -14.67 7.88 -1.69
N LYS A 170 -13.43 8.00 -2.18
CA LYS A 170 -12.85 7.06 -3.15
C LYS A 170 -12.74 5.64 -2.56
N TYR A 171 -12.26 5.51 -1.32
CA TYR A 171 -12.15 4.22 -0.65
C TYR A 171 -13.51 3.53 -0.51
N TYR A 172 -14.51 4.21 0.03
CA TYR A 172 -15.83 3.60 0.25
C TYR A 172 -16.56 3.28 -1.06
N ARG A 173 -16.38 4.08 -2.12
CA ARG A 173 -16.90 3.74 -3.45
C ARG A 173 -16.27 2.47 -3.98
N LEU A 174 -14.92 2.35 -3.90
CA LEU A 174 -14.22 1.13 -4.29
C LEU A 174 -14.73 -0.08 -3.51
N ILE A 175 -14.81 0.00 -2.17
CA ILE A 175 -15.28 -1.11 -1.34
C ILE A 175 -16.70 -1.52 -1.69
N ARG A 176 -17.58 -0.57 -2.04
CA ARG A 176 -18.93 -0.88 -2.50
C ARG A 176 -18.92 -1.63 -3.83
N GLN A 177 -18.08 -1.24 -4.77
CA GLN A 177 -17.92 -1.95 -6.06
C GLN A 177 -17.32 -3.34 -5.85
N VAL A 178 -16.30 -3.49 -5.01
CA VAL A 178 -15.73 -4.80 -4.64
C VAL A 178 -16.81 -5.71 -4.04
N ARG A 179 -17.63 -5.20 -3.09
CA ARG A 179 -18.71 -5.98 -2.49
C ARG A 179 -19.77 -6.42 -3.51
N ARG A 180 -20.11 -5.56 -4.46
CA ARG A 180 -21.08 -5.89 -5.51
C ARG A 180 -20.54 -6.97 -6.43
N GLU A 181 -19.28 -6.85 -6.82
CA GLU A 181 -18.60 -7.79 -7.73
C GLU A 181 -18.45 -9.18 -7.11
N PHE A 182 -18.08 -9.24 -5.83
CA PHE A 182 -17.74 -10.48 -5.12
C PHE A 182 -18.80 -10.88 -4.08
N TYR A 183 -20.06 -10.47 -4.23
CA TYR A 183 -21.11 -10.70 -3.22
C TYR A 183 -21.33 -12.18 -2.92
N ASP A 184 -21.43 -13.00 -3.93
CA ASP A 184 -21.70 -14.44 -3.79
C ASP A 184 -20.53 -15.19 -3.14
N GLU A 185 -19.31 -14.91 -3.59
CA GLU A 185 -18.09 -15.50 -3.02
C GLU A 185 -17.89 -15.10 -1.55
N TYR A 186 -18.14 -13.84 -1.21
CA TYR A 186 -18.05 -13.36 0.17
C TYR A 186 -19.06 -14.05 1.09
N THR A 187 -20.29 -14.27 0.64
CA THR A 187 -21.35 -14.94 1.42
C THR A 187 -21.05 -16.41 1.66
N GLU A 188 -20.37 -17.09 0.75
CA GLU A 188 -19.90 -18.46 0.94
C GLU A 188 -18.79 -18.57 1.98
N ILE A 189 -17.81 -17.66 1.94
CA ILE A 189 -16.67 -17.64 2.88
C ILE A 189 -17.13 -17.35 4.32
N VAL A 190 -18.12 -16.45 4.50
CA VAL A 190 -18.62 -16.08 5.85
C VAL A 190 -19.51 -17.15 6.45
N ARG A 191 -20.07 -18.07 5.64
CA ARG A 191 -20.94 -19.16 6.09
C ARG A 191 -20.17 -20.46 6.39
N SER A 192 -18.92 -20.56 5.97
CA SER A 192 -18.03 -21.70 6.23
C SER A 192 -17.23 -21.53 7.52
#